data_c0898062398c25174f59278819fbcbb4
#
_entry.id   c0898062398c25174f59278819fbcbb4
#
_cell.length_a   1.000
_cell.length_b   1.000
_cell.length_c   1.000
_cell.angle_alpha   90.00
_cell.angle_beta   90.00
_cell.angle_gamma   90.00
#
_symmetry.space_group_name_H-M   'P 1'
#
loop_
_entity.id
_entity.type
_entity.pdbx_description
1 polymer ?
#
loop_
_entity_poly.entity_id
_entity_poly.type
_entity_poly.pdbx_seq_one_letter_code
_entity_poly.pdbx_strand_id
1 'polypeptide(L)'
;YDSTSTPSAVIGRVEGGVEGFLAKSETPDGRYGAVVQYWLGGDNVEKFAFELSYRIRQDILVKPFMRVFDYPDEKSDEYIEMMDIVGHCGDGYEWTVEEYGRKLINVPIAVPDFQIEEKLSLNKGTMGGNFWYLCETQEAVLEGGKRALDAIQSVTGAIAPFDICSAASKPETNYP
;
A
#
# COMPACT_ATOMS: atom_id res chain seq x y z
N TYR A 1 1.04 6.09 -6.32
CA TYR A 1 2.09 5.30 -7.00
C TYR A 1 3.46 5.44 -6.34
N ASP A 2 3.91 6.66 -5.97
CA ASP A 2 5.25 6.85 -5.39
C ASP A 2 5.44 6.01 -4.13
N SER A 3 4.48 5.98 -3.23
CA SER A 3 4.54 5.18 -2.00
C SER A 3 4.59 3.66 -2.22
N THR A 4 4.20 3.20 -3.41
CA THR A 4 4.26 1.80 -3.81
C THR A 4 5.35 1.51 -4.85
N SER A 5 6.22 2.50 -5.14
CA SER A 5 7.20 2.44 -6.24
C SER A 5 8.34 1.45 -6.05
N THR A 6 8.59 0.99 -4.83
CA THR A 6 9.55 -0.08 -4.54
C THR A 6 8.79 -1.33 -4.11
N PRO A 7 8.22 -2.06 -5.06
CA PRO A 7 7.26 -3.13 -4.74
C PRO A 7 7.90 -4.36 -4.11
N SER A 8 9.20 -4.59 -4.33
CA SER A 8 9.87 -5.79 -3.84
C SER A 8 10.19 -5.71 -2.34
N ALA A 9 9.77 -6.71 -1.59
CA ALA A 9 10.15 -6.88 -0.18
C ALA A 9 11.66 -7.09 0.02
N VAL A 10 12.40 -7.48 -1.02
CA VAL A 10 13.85 -7.62 -0.97
C VAL A 10 14.55 -6.26 -1.04
N ILE A 11 14.08 -5.37 -1.91
CA ILE A 11 14.66 -4.03 -2.09
C ILE A 11 14.08 -3.05 -1.09
N GLY A 12 12.76 -2.95 -1.03
CA GLY A 12 12.03 -1.98 -0.22
C GLY A 12 11.60 -2.49 1.15
N ARG A 13 11.95 -3.71 1.51
CA ARG A 13 11.59 -4.43 2.75
C ARG A 13 10.10 -4.64 2.97
N VAL A 14 9.26 -3.87 2.31
CA VAL A 14 7.80 -3.94 2.31
C VAL A 14 7.34 -3.95 0.86
N GLU A 15 6.48 -4.88 0.51
CA GLU A 15 5.79 -4.85 -0.78
C GLU A 15 4.66 -3.83 -0.73
N GLY A 16 4.46 -3.09 -1.79
CA GLY A 16 3.37 -2.12 -1.90
C GLY A 16 2.67 -2.22 -3.23
N GLY A 17 1.37 -1.95 -3.25
CA GLY A 17 0.59 -1.95 -4.48
C GLY A 17 -0.69 -1.13 -4.34
N VAL A 18 -1.21 -0.72 -5.48
CA VAL A 18 -2.52 -0.07 -5.58
C VAL A 18 -3.57 -1.16 -5.83
N GLU A 19 -4.52 -1.28 -4.92
CA GLU A 19 -5.64 -2.21 -5.07
C GLU A 19 -6.68 -1.68 -6.05
N GLY A 20 -7.00 -0.38 -5.93
CA GLY A 20 -8.03 0.23 -6.77
C GLY A 20 -8.18 1.71 -6.53
N PHE A 21 -9.11 2.31 -7.26
CA PHE A 21 -9.46 3.72 -7.15
C PHE A 21 -10.89 3.87 -6.66
N LEU A 22 -11.11 4.89 -5.85
CA LEU A 22 -12.39 5.20 -5.22
C LEU A 22 -13.01 6.46 -5.83
N ALA A 23 -14.30 6.39 -6.11
CA ALA A 23 -15.10 7.55 -6.46
C ALA A 23 -15.30 8.44 -5.21
N LYS A 24 -15.73 9.68 -5.44
CA LYS A 24 -15.99 10.66 -4.36
C LYS A 24 -17.00 10.18 -3.32
N SER A 25 -17.97 9.36 -3.73
CA SER A 25 -18.99 8.80 -2.84
C SER A 25 -18.50 7.66 -1.95
N GLU A 26 -17.29 7.14 -2.23
CA GLU A 26 -16.70 5.99 -1.55
C GLU A 26 -15.59 6.40 -0.57
N THR A 27 -15.30 7.70 -0.48
CA THR A 27 -14.27 8.24 0.42
C THR A 27 -14.90 9.07 1.53
N PRO A 28 -14.30 9.08 2.74
CA PRO A 28 -14.85 9.82 3.88
C PRO A 28 -14.98 11.32 3.63
N ASP A 29 -14.05 11.91 2.88
CA ASP A 29 -13.98 13.36 2.63
C ASP A 29 -14.56 13.80 1.27
N GLY A 30 -15.20 12.90 0.55
CA GLY A 30 -15.87 13.21 -0.73
C GLY A 30 -14.94 13.54 -1.88
N ARG A 31 -13.66 13.13 -1.83
CA ARG A 31 -12.68 13.32 -2.91
C ARG A 31 -12.36 11.99 -3.59
N TYR A 32 -11.83 12.03 -4.81
CA TYR A 32 -11.31 10.82 -5.42
C TYR A 32 -10.17 10.25 -4.59
N GLY A 33 -10.13 8.94 -4.42
CA GLY A 33 -9.15 8.23 -3.62
C GLY A 33 -8.52 7.05 -4.35
N ALA A 34 -7.53 6.46 -3.69
CA ALA A 34 -6.94 5.18 -4.07
C ALA A 34 -6.73 4.32 -2.83
N VAL A 35 -7.03 3.04 -2.96
CA VAL A 35 -6.70 2.04 -1.94
C VAL A 35 -5.30 1.53 -2.23
N VAL A 36 -4.43 1.62 -1.24
CA VAL A 36 -3.06 1.11 -1.31
C VAL A 36 -2.83 0.10 -0.19
N GLN A 37 -2.09 -0.94 -0.50
CA GLN A 37 -1.70 -1.94 0.48
C GLN A 37 -0.19 -1.99 0.64
N TYR A 38 0.25 -2.31 1.85
CA TYR A 38 1.63 -2.58 2.19
C TYR A 38 1.73 -3.91 2.91
N TRP A 39 2.71 -4.72 2.56
CA TRP A 39 2.87 -6.07 3.05
C TRP A 39 4.28 -6.34 3.54
N LEU A 40 4.40 -6.95 4.71
CA LEU A 40 5.66 -7.45 5.26
C LEU A 40 5.55 -8.97 5.49
N GLY A 41 6.54 -9.72 5.06
CA GLY A 41 6.66 -11.13 5.42
C GLY A 41 7.03 -11.32 6.89
N GLY A 42 6.29 -12.18 7.59
CA GLY A 42 6.43 -12.38 9.03
C GLY A 42 5.54 -11.43 9.86
N ASP A 43 5.79 -11.37 11.15
CA ASP A 43 4.96 -10.72 12.16
C ASP A 43 5.69 -9.59 12.94
N ASN A 44 6.76 -9.04 12.39
CA ASN A 44 7.51 -7.96 13.02
C ASN A 44 6.84 -6.61 12.77
N VAL A 45 5.92 -6.23 13.65
CA VAL A 45 5.14 -4.98 13.56
C VAL A 45 6.03 -3.73 13.65
N GLU A 46 7.07 -3.73 14.49
CA GLU A 46 7.99 -2.58 14.61
C GLU A 46 8.71 -2.30 13.29
N LYS A 47 9.22 -3.36 12.66
CA LYS A 47 9.85 -3.25 11.34
C LYS A 47 8.86 -2.75 10.29
N PHE A 48 7.62 -3.24 10.32
CA PHE A 48 6.59 -2.79 9.40
C PHE A 48 6.25 -1.32 9.61
N ALA A 49 6.02 -0.89 10.85
CA ALA A 49 5.74 0.50 11.19
C ALA A 49 6.88 1.43 10.75
N PHE A 50 8.13 1.00 10.96
CA PHE A 50 9.31 1.75 10.54
C PHE A 50 9.33 1.97 9.02
N GLU A 51 9.15 0.93 8.21
CA GLU A 51 9.15 1.02 6.75
C GLU A 51 7.93 1.83 6.23
N LEU A 52 6.76 1.63 6.85
CA LEU A 52 5.55 2.38 6.51
C LEU A 52 5.74 3.88 6.78
N SER A 53 6.45 4.23 7.87
CA SER A 53 6.73 5.62 8.22
C SER A 53 7.43 6.39 7.10
N TYR A 54 8.41 5.78 6.43
CA TYR A 54 9.10 6.41 5.31
C TYR A 54 8.15 6.67 4.13
N ARG A 55 7.32 5.68 3.82
CA ARG A 55 6.35 5.79 2.72
C ARG A 55 5.31 6.87 2.97
N ILE A 56 4.78 6.92 4.18
CA ILE A 56 3.81 7.96 4.56
C ILE A 56 4.48 9.33 4.55
N ARG A 57 5.62 9.48 5.20
CA ARG A 57 6.28 10.79 5.38
C ARG A 57 6.89 11.35 4.11
N GLN A 58 7.50 10.49 3.28
CA GLN A 58 8.28 10.95 2.12
C GLN A 58 7.52 10.88 0.80
N ASP A 59 6.49 10.04 0.71
CA ASP A 59 5.78 9.84 -0.55
C ASP A 59 4.33 10.34 -0.51
N ILE A 60 3.69 10.34 0.65
CA ILE A 60 2.28 10.74 0.76
C ILE A 60 2.15 12.12 1.39
N LEU A 61 2.69 12.32 2.58
CA LEU A 61 2.58 13.57 3.34
C LEU A 61 3.11 14.78 2.57
N VAL A 62 4.19 14.62 1.84
CA VAL A 62 4.81 15.69 1.04
C VAL A 62 4.02 16.06 -0.23
N LYS A 63 2.99 15.30 -0.59
CA LYS A 63 2.15 15.62 -1.76
C LYS A 63 1.02 16.58 -1.35
N PRO A 64 0.71 17.57 -2.19
CA PRO A 64 -0.38 18.52 -1.91
C PRO A 64 -1.74 17.82 -1.75
N PHE A 65 -2.54 18.29 -0.81
CA PHE A 65 -3.94 17.92 -0.64
C PHE A 65 -4.19 16.45 -0.27
N MET A 66 -3.19 15.72 0.21
CA MET A 66 -3.34 14.33 0.59
C MET A 66 -4.01 14.18 1.97
N ARG A 67 -4.81 13.13 2.10
CA ARG A 67 -5.33 12.59 3.36
C ARG A 67 -5.21 11.08 3.34
N VAL A 68 -5.02 10.49 4.51
CA VAL A 68 -4.91 9.05 4.66
C VAL A 68 -5.98 8.57 5.63
N PHE A 69 -6.78 7.63 5.19
CA PHE A 69 -7.82 6.98 5.99
C PHE A 69 -7.54 5.49 6.06
N ASP A 70 -7.88 4.88 7.17
CA ASP A 70 -7.90 3.43 7.32
C ASP A 70 -9.06 2.86 6.51
N TYR A 71 -8.76 1.90 5.63
CA TYR A 71 -9.74 1.46 4.63
C TYR A 71 -10.51 0.18 4.99
N PRO A 72 -9.95 -0.82 5.73
CA PRO A 72 -10.66 -2.10 5.89
C PRO A 72 -12.03 -1.93 6.54
N ASP A 73 -13.03 -2.63 5.99
CA ASP A 73 -14.39 -2.68 6.55
C ASP A 73 -14.39 -3.39 7.91
N GLU A 74 -13.60 -4.46 8.05
CA GLU A 74 -13.36 -5.15 9.30
C GLU A 74 -12.04 -4.67 9.91
N LYS A 75 -12.13 -3.78 10.88
CA LYS A 75 -10.96 -3.29 11.62
C LYS A 75 -10.40 -4.40 12.49
N SER A 76 -9.10 -4.60 12.38
CA SER A 76 -8.35 -5.46 13.29
C SER A 76 -8.26 -4.83 14.68
N ASP A 77 -8.09 -5.67 15.70
CA ASP A 77 -7.68 -5.20 17.03
C ASP A 77 -6.20 -4.79 17.06
N GLU A 78 -5.41 -5.22 16.06
CA GLU A 78 -4.01 -4.81 15.87
C GLU A 78 -3.96 -3.58 14.96
N TYR A 79 -3.15 -2.57 15.33
CA TYR A 79 -3.01 -1.33 14.57
C TYR A 79 -1.63 -0.68 14.79
N ILE A 80 -1.31 0.25 13.93
CA ILE A 80 -0.14 1.13 14.07
C ILE A 80 -0.62 2.52 14.47
N GLU A 81 -0.09 3.05 15.58
CA GLU A 81 -0.33 4.42 16.02
C GLU A 81 0.41 5.41 15.11
N MET A 82 -0.34 6.29 14.46
CA MET A 82 0.23 7.21 13.49
C MET A 82 0.86 8.45 14.12
N MET A 83 0.49 8.84 15.35
CA MET A 83 1.09 9.98 16.02
C MET A 83 2.60 9.80 16.19
N ASP A 84 3.06 8.60 16.55
CA ASP A 84 4.48 8.29 16.71
C ASP A 84 5.25 8.34 15.37
N ILE A 85 4.53 8.16 14.27
CA ILE A 85 5.10 8.17 12.92
C ILE A 85 5.16 9.59 12.35
N VAL A 86 4.12 10.39 12.52
CA VAL A 86 3.99 11.71 11.89
C VAL A 86 4.13 12.89 12.85
N GLY A 87 4.11 12.64 14.16
CA GLY A 87 4.01 13.65 15.22
C GLY A 87 5.17 14.63 15.36
N HIS A 88 6.17 14.56 14.49
CA HIS A 88 7.25 15.55 14.41
C HIS A 88 7.36 16.19 13.02
N CYS A 89 6.47 15.82 12.10
CA CYS A 89 6.50 16.35 10.74
C CYS A 89 6.00 17.81 10.66
N GLY A 90 5.20 18.23 11.64
CA GLY A 90 4.75 19.62 11.84
C GLY A 90 5.47 20.32 12.99
N ASP A 91 6.71 19.96 13.27
CA ASP A 91 7.57 20.55 14.33
C ASP A 91 6.98 20.46 15.75
N GLY A 92 6.15 19.45 16.01
CA GLY A 92 5.50 19.22 17.30
C GLY A 92 4.21 20.03 17.50
N TYR A 93 3.67 20.60 16.43
CA TYR A 93 2.38 21.31 16.45
C TYR A 93 1.22 20.48 15.92
N GLU A 94 1.38 19.17 15.88
CA GLU A 94 0.33 18.23 15.50
C GLU A 94 -0.74 18.15 16.60
N TRP A 95 -1.99 17.99 16.18
CA TRP A 95 -3.11 17.77 17.09
C TRP A 95 -4.13 16.81 16.50
N THR A 96 -4.98 16.23 17.35
CA THR A 96 -6.07 15.37 16.91
C THR A 96 -7.34 16.16 16.67
N VAL A 97 -8.09 15.77 15.63
CA VAL A 97 -9.42 16.30 15.29
C VAL A 97 -10.38 15.15 15.02
N GLU A 98 -11.67 15.40 15.20
CA GLU A 98 -12.73 14.49 14.77
C GLU A 98 -13.43 15.08 13.54
N GLU A 99 -13.13 14.51 12.37
CA GLU A 99 -13.72 14.92 11.10
C GLU A 99 -14.10 13.67 10.28
N TYR A 100 -15.10 13.80 9.42
CA TYR A 100 -15.59 12.70 8.57
C TYR A 100 -16.02 11.45 9.35
N GLY A 101 -16.42 11.61 10.64
CA GLY A 101 -16.71 10.48 11.52
C GLY A 101 -15.50 9.65 11.94
N ARG A 102 -14.29 10.22 11.81
CA ARG A 102 -13.00 9.57 12.10
C ARG A 102 -12.14 10.46 12.98
N LYS A 103 -11.26 9.84 13.76
CA LYS A 103 -10.26 10.54 14.55
C LYS A 103 -8.98 10.66 13.74
N LEU A 104 -8.59 11.89 13.44
CA LEU A 104 -7.47 12.21 12.57
C LEU A 104 -6.39 12.96 13.35
N ILE A 105 -5.15 12.81 12.91
CA ILE A 105 -4.03 13.67 13.26
C ILE A 105 -3.92 14.73 12.19
N ASN A 106 -3.95 15.99 12.60
CA ASN A 106 -3.71 17.14 11.74
C ASN A 106 -2.25 17.56 11.84
N VAL A 107 -1.55 17.57 10.73
CA VAL A 107 -0.12 17.91 10.64
C VAL A 107 0.03 19.22 9.88
N PRO A 108 0.41 20.31 10.56
CA PRO A 108 0.52 21.65 9.95
C PRO A 108 1.83 21.81 9.18
N ILE A 109 1.89 21.30 7.97
CA ILE A 109 3.09 21.39 7.11
C ILE A 109 3.00 22.46 6.04
N ALA A 110 1.79 22.77 5.59
CA ALA A 110 1.50 23.75 4.53
C ALA A 110 0.00 24.10 4.57
N VAL A 111 -0.52 24.67 3.49
CA VAL A 111 -1.94 24.93 3.32
C VAL A 111 -2.44 24.12 2.12
N PRO A 112 -3.43 23.23 2.32
CA PRO A 112 -4.03 22.80 3.58
C PRO A 112 -3.11 21.83 4.37
N ASP A 113 -3.42 21.66 5.65
CA ASP A 113 -2.73 20.68 6.50
C ASP A 113 -2.88 19.26 5.96
N PHE A 114 -1.88 18.43 6.24
CA PHE A 114 -1.99 16.99 6.00
C PHE A 114 -2.81 16.35 7.12
N GLN A 115 -3.68 15.42 6.77
CA GLN A 115 -4.48 14.67 7.72
C GLN A 115 -4.31 13.17 7.53
N ILE A 116 -4.16 12.45 8.65
CA ILE A 116 -4.07 10.98 8.66
C ILE A 116 -4.88 10.43 9.82
N GLU A 117 -5.58 9.31 9.62
CA GLU A 117 -6.29 8.62 10.69
C GLU A 117 -5.31 8.21 11.80
N GLU A 118 -5.70 8.39 13.07
CA GLU A 118 -4.83 8.18 14.23
C GLU A 118 -4.28 6.75 14.31
N LYS A 119 -5.05 5.79 13.79
CA LYS A 119 -4.71 4.37 13.79
C LYS A 119 -4.93 3.79 12.42
N LEU A 120 -3.94 3.05 11.92
CA LEU A 120 -4.09 2.24 10.72
C LEU A 120 -4.09 0.75 11.10
N SER A 121 -5.12 0.04 10.68
CA SER A 121 -5.34 -1.37 11.01
C SER A 121 -4.29 -2.28 10.39
N LEU A 122 -3.87 -3.28 11.16
CA LEU A 122 -3.01 -4.36 10.72
C LEU A 122 -3.83 -5.63 10.55
N ASN A 123 -3.78 -6.21 9.37
CA ASN A 123 -4.46 -7.46 9.06
C ASN A 123 -3.46 -8.52 8.61
N LYS A 124 -3.78 -9.78 8.86
CA LYS A 124 -3.00 -10.92 8.38
C LYS A 124 -3.59 -11.42 7.07
N GLY A 125 -2.69 -11.76 6.14
CA GLY A 125 -3.10 -12.27 4.84
C GLY A 125 -2.00 -13.09 4.19
N THR A 126 -2.21 -13.47 2.96
CA THR A 126 -1.25 -14.25 2.18
C THR A 126 -0.46 -13.32 1.27
N MET A 127 0.89 -13.33 1.40
CA MET A 127 1.77 -12.63 0.47
C MET A 127 2.73 -13.61 -0.22
N GLY A 128 3.31 -13.18 -1.34
CA GLY A 128 4.29 -13.95 -2.10
C GLY A 128 3.67 -15.07 -2.96
N GLY A 129 2.38 -14.99 -3.24
CA GLY A 129 1.72 -15.89 -4.18
C GLY A 129 2.28 -15.71 -5.60
N ASN A 130 2.49 -16.83 -6.31
CA ASN A 130 2.97 -16.83 -7.68
C ASN A 130 1.99 -17.61 -8.57
N PHE A 131 1.71 -17.03 -9.72
CA PHE A 131 0.98 -17.67 -10.77
C PHE A 131 1.90 -17.91 -11.97
N TRP A 132 2.13 -19.17 -12.32
CA TRP A 132 3.04 -19.56 -13.40
C TRP A 132 2.25 -20.01 -14.61
N TYR A 133 2.65 -19.53 -15.79
CA TYR A 133 2.07 -19.94 -17.05
C TYR A 133 3.15 -20.08 -18.13
N LEU A 134 2.90 -20.94 -19.10
CA LEU A 134 3.78 -21.24 -20.20
C LEU A 134 3.01 -21.05 -21.51
N CYS A 135 3.64 -20.46 -22.50
CA CYS A 135 3.05 -20.23 -23.81
C CYS A 135 4.04 -20.59 -24.92
N GLU A 136 3.52 -20.85 -26.10
CA GLU A 136 4.33 -21.22 -27.28
C GLU A 136 5.06 -20.03 -27.91
N THR A 137 4.52 -18.82 -27.78
CA THR A 137 5.09 -17.61 -28.39
C THR A 137 5.26 -16.49 -27.37
N GLN A 138 6.14 -15.54 -27.65
CA GLN A 138 6.37 -14.36 -26.81
C GLN A 138 5.11 -13.48 -26.71
N GLU A 139 4.41 -13.32 -27.83
CA GLU A 139 3.17 -12.54 -27.88
C GLU A 139 2.10 -13.16 -26.98
N ALA A 140 1.97 -14.49 -26.98
CA ALA A 140 1.02 -15.19 -26.12
C ALA A 140 1.41 -15.07 -24.64
N VAL A 141 2.70 -15.03 -24.29
CA VAL A 141 3.16 -14.78 -22.91
C VAL A 141 2.74 -13.39 -22.45
N LEU A 142 2.98 -12.36 -23.25
CA LEU A 142 2.66 -10.98 -22.89
C LEU A 142 1.14 -10.77 -22.77
N GLU A 143 0.37 -11.29 -23.72
CA GLU A 143 -1.10 -11.18 -23.68
C GLU A 143 -1.68 -11.98 -22.50
N GLY A 144 -1.18 -13.18 -22.25
CA GLY A 144 -1.60 -14.01 -21.12
C GLY A 144 -1.33 -13.34 -19.78
N GLY A 145 -0.14 -12.75 -19.63
CA GLY A 145 0.23 -12.01 -18.42
C GLY A 145 -0.64 -10.78 -18.18
N LYS A 146 -0.90 -10.00 -19.24
CA LYS A 146 -1.80 -8.85 -19.14
C LYS A 146 -3.20 -9.26 -18.66
N ARG A 147 -3.77 -10.29 -19.25
CA ARG A 147 -5.09 -10.80 -18.84
C ARG A 147 -5.09 -11.32 -17.40
N ALA A 148 -4.00 -11.96 -16.97
CA ALA A 148 -3.86 -12.41 -15.59
C ALA A 148 -3.80 -11.24 -14.61
N LEU A 149 -3.04 -10.19 -14.93
CA LEU A 149 -2.99 -8.97 -14.12
C LEU A 149 -4.34 -8.27 -14.04
N ASP A 150 -5.03 -8.10 -15.17
CA ASP A 150 -6.37 -7.51 -15.21
C ASP A 150 -7.36 -8.32 -14.34
N ALA A 151 -7.26 -9.65 -14.37
CA ALA A 151 -8.08 -10.53 -13.53
C ALA A 151 -7.76 -10.38 -12.03
N ILE A 152 -6.47 -10.31 -11.66
CA ILE A 152 -6.06 -10.09 -10.26
C ILE A 152 -6.55 -8.74 -9.76
N GLN A 153 -6.42 -7.67 -10.55
CA GLN A 153 -6.87 -6.33 -10.19
C GLN A 153 -8.39 -6.23 -10.02
N SER A 154 -9.15 -7.18 -10.54
CA SER A 154 -10.60 -7.22 -10.32
C SER A 154 -11.00 -7.88 -8.99
N VAL A 155 -10.05 -8.45 -8.25
CA VAL A 155 -10.29 -9.12 -6.97
C VAL A 155 -10.06 -8.14 -5.83
N THR A 156 -11.12 -7.84 -5.08
CA THR A 156 -11.03 -6.99 -3.87
C THR A 156 -10.07 -7.61 -2.86
N GLY A 157 -9.20 -6.78 -2.28
CA GLY A 157 -8.20 -7.21 -1.30
C GLY A 157 -6.92 -7.80 -1.91
N ALA A 158 -6.82 -7.88 -3.25
CA ALA A 158 -5.62 -8.36 -3.92
C ALA A 158 -4.83 -7.24 -4.59
N ILE A 159 -3.50 -7.33 -4.51
CA ILE A 159 -2.59 -6.48 -5.28
C ILE A 159 -1.61 -7.33 -6.07
N ALA A 160 -1.20 -6.83 -7.23
CA ALA A 160 -0.05 -7.32 -7.97
C ALA A 160 1.04 -6.24 -7.93
N PRO A 161 2.04 -6.36 -7.02
CA PRO A 161 3.08 -5.33 -6.89
C PRO A 161 4.05 -5.32 -8.07
N PHE A 162 4.05 -6.37 -8.86
CA PHE A 162 4.87 -6.52 -10.06
C PHE A 162 4.00 -6.67 -11.30
N ASP A 163 4.59 -6.29 -12.42
CA ASP A 163 4.13 -6.64 -13.74
C ASP A 163 4.52 -8.11 -14.07
N ILE A 164 4.52 -8.48 -15.33
CA ILE A 164 4.93 -9.82 -15.78
C ILE A 164 6.41 -10.01 -15.49
N CYS A 165 6.75 -11.08 -14.77
CA CYS A 165 8.13 -11.44 -14.44
C CYS A 165 8.53 -12.73 -15.13
N SER A 166 9.79 -12.82 -15.55
CA SER A 166 10.39 -14.10 -15.94
C SER A 166 10.56 -14.99 -14.72
N ALA A 167 10.44 -16.30 -14.89
CA ALA A 167 10.75 -17.25 -13.83
C ALA A 167 12.20 -17.09 -13.35
N ALA A 168 12.41 -17.19 -12.04
CA ALA A 168 13.70 -16.91 -11.41
C ALA A 168 14.81 -17.90 -11.79
N SER A 169 14.48 -19.13 -12.15
CA SER A 169 15.47 -20.18 -12.48
C SER A 169 14.94 -21.14 -13.54
N LYS A 170 15.88 -21.71 -14.29
CA LYS A 170 15.63 -22.79 -15.24
C LYS A 170 16.28 -24.06 -14.70
N PRO A 171 15.51 -25.04 -14.23
CA PRO A 171 16.06 -26.27 -13.71
C PRO A 171 16.97 -26.99 -14.69
N GLU A 172 16.62 -27.00 -15.96
CA GLU A 172 17.37 -27.66 -17.02
C GLU A 172 18.76 -27.06 -17.29
N THR A 173 19.04 -25.86 -16.83
CA THR A 173 20.38 -25.26 -16.93
C THR A 173 21.30 -25.64 -15.78
N ASN A 174 20.75 -26.02 -14.64
CA ASN A 174 21.48 -26.40 -13.44
C ASN A 174 21.52 -27.90 -13.23
N TYR A 175 20.59 -28.64 -13.84
CA TYR A 175 20.42 -30.07 -13.72
C TYR A 175 20.22 -30.68 -15.12
N PRO A 176 21.30 -30.81 -15.90
CA PRO A 176 21.25 -31.42 -17.22
C PRO A 176 20.92 -32.92 -17.17
#